data_89480fd2593dccefa7baf23df2a4967c
#
_entry.id   89480fd2593dccefa7baf23df2a4967c
#
_cell.length_a   1.000
_cell.length_b   1.000
_cell.length_c   1.000
_cell.angle_alpha   90.00
_cell.angle_beta   90.00
_cell.angle_gamma   90.00
#
_symmetry.space_group_name_H-M   'P 1'
#
loop_
_entity.id
_entity.type
_entity.pdbx_description
1 polymer ?
#
loop_
_entity_poly.entity_id
_entity_poly.type
_entity_poly.pdbx_seq_one_letter_code
_entity_poly.pdbx_strand_id
1 'polypeptide(L)'
;METTTPILSARSVHICFNLRGRVLHAIRGIDLDIQQGEVLAIVGESGSGKSVFTKSFMGLLDANGAITEGTIDYFGADDGRPIRLSDLKKEKDWLKVRGHEIAMIMQDPMTSLNPLKTIGEQIAEAVQLHQHLKGRAAR
;
A
#
# COMPACT_ATOMS: atom_id res chain seq x y z
N MET A 1 -31.14 0.16 -1.87
CA MET A 1 -29.75 -0.31 -1.98
C MET A 1 -28.93 0.59 -1.10
N GLU A 2 -28.48 0.10 0.03
CA GLU A 2 -27.52 0.85 0.85
C GLU A 2 -26.20 0.92 0.08
N THR A 3 -25.82 2.11 -0.32
CA THR A 3 -24.49 2.39 -0.88
C THR A 3 -23.50 2.33 0.26
N THR A 4 -22.97 1.14 0.52
CA THR A 4 -21.87 0.99 1.48
C THR A 4 -20.66 1.71 0.93
N THR A 5 -20.08 2.63 1.72
CA THR A 5 -18.84 3.30 1.36
C THR A 5 -17.73 2.24 1.29
N PRO A 6 -16.97 2.15 0.18
CA PRO A 6 -15.85 1.21 0.09
C PRO A 6 -14.77 1.55 1.11
N ILE A 7 -14.00 0.56 1.55
CA ILE A 7 -12.83 0.80 2.42
C ILE A 7 -11.67 1.45 1.66
N LEU A 8 -11.55 1.14 0.37
CA LEU A 8 -10.59 1.76 -0.55
C LEU A 8 -11.26 2.00 -1.90
N SER A 9 -11.03 3.18 -2.46
CA SER A 9 -11.55 3.57 -3.77
C SER A 9 -10.44 4.18 -4.62
N ALA A 10 -10.23 3.63 -5.81
CA ALA A 10 -9.37 4.17 -6.83
C ALA A 10 -10.23 4.67 -8.00
N ARG A 11 -9.92 5.86 -8.53
CA ARG A 11 -10.67 6.48 -9.65
C ARG A 11 -9.71 6.99 -10.69
N SER A 12 -9.88 6.51 -11.90
CA SER A 12 -9.13 6.91 -13.11
C SER A 12 -7.61 6.96 -12.88
N VAL A 13 -7.08 5.96 -12.18
CA VAL A 13 -5.67 5.95 -11.77
C VAL A 13 -4.75 5.70 -12.95
N HIS A 14 -3.83 6.61 -13.20
CA HIS A 14 -2.74 6.48 -14.16
C HIS A 14 -1.40 6.45 -13.43
N ILE A 15 -0.52 5.53 -13.81
CA ILE A 15 0.83 5.42 -13.25
C ILE A 15 1.83 5.37 -14.39
N CYS A 16 2.81 6.27 -14.34
CA CYS A 16 3.87 6.37 -15.32
C CYS A 16 5.25 6.21 -14.67
N PHE A 17 6.19 5.68 -15.44
CA PHE A 17 7.61 5.58 -15.08
C PHE A 17 8.47 6.34 -16.08
N ASN A 18 9.41 7.15 -15.59
CA ASN A 18 10.41 7.83 -16.40
C ASN A 18 11.62 6.91 -16.64
N LEU A 19 11.82 6.52 -17.90
CA LEU A 19 12.90 5.63 -18.32
C LEU A 19 13.82 6.36 -19.33
N ARG A 20 14.88 6.98 -18.85
CA ARG A 20 15.94 7.62 -19.69
C ARG A 20 15.37 8.41 -20.87
N GLY A 21 14.45 9.34 -20.63
CA GLY A 21 13.84 10.20 -21.64
C GLY A 21 12.61 9.60 -22.35
N ARG A 22 12.13 8.44 -21.91
CA ARG A 22 10.85 7.86 -22.33
C ARG A 22 9.91 7.73 -21.14
N VAL A 23 8.62 7.89 -21.37
CA VAL A 23 7.58 7.67 -20.38
C VAL A 23 6.90 6.34 -20.65
N LEU A 24 6.95 5.45 -19.68
CA LEU A 24 6.21 4.19 -19.69
C LEU A 24 4.89 4.36 -18.94
N HIS A 25 3.77 4.24 -19.62
CA HIS A 25 2.44 4.21 -19.01
C HIS A 25 2.14 2.79 -18.54
N ALA A 26 2.39 2.52 -17.26
CA ALA A 26 2.18 1.20 -16.66
C ALA A 26 0.71 0.95 -16.32
N ILE A 27 -0.01 1.97 -15.88
CA ILE A 27 -1.45 1.92 -15.56
C ILE A 27 -2.14 3.06 -16.33
N ARG A 28 -3.30 2.77 -16.92
CA ARG A 28 -4.00 3.67 -17.84
C ARG A 28 -5.48 3.80 -17.51
N GLY A 29 -5.80 4.49 -16.42
CA GLY A 29 -7.18 4.80 -16.03
C GLY A 29 -7.90 3.61 -15.41
N ILE A 30 -7.44 3.09 -14.26
CA ILE A 30 -8.10 2.02 -13.53
C ILE A 30 -9.04 2.60 -12.48
N ASP A 31 -10.25 2.06 -12.44
CA ASP A 31 -11.22 2.23 -11.36
C ASP A 31 -11.31 0.95 -10.55
N LEU A 32 -11.35 1.07 -9.22
CA LEU A 32 -11.48 -0.05 -8.30
C LEU A 32 -12.13 0.39 -7.00
N ASP A 33 -13.08 -0.39 -6.50
CA ASP A 33 -13.60 -0.30 -5.14
C ASP A 33 -13.34 -1.59 -4.41
N ILE A 34 -12.91 -1.49 -3.16
CA ILE A 34 -12.79 -2.62 -2.23
C ILE A 34 -13.74 -2.35 -1.07
N GLN A 35 -14.66 -3.29 -0.82
CA GLN A 35 -15.60 -3.19 0.28
C GLN A 35 -14.99 -3.73 1.58
N GLN A 36 -15.51 -3.29 2.71
CA GLN A 36 -15.08 -3.83 4.00
C GLN A 36 -15.38 -5.32 4.09
N GLY A 37 -14.39 -6.14 4.47
CA GLY A 37 -14.49 -7.59 4.57
C GLY A 37 -14.45 -8.34 3.24
N GLU A 38 -14.23 -7.63 2.13
CA GLU A 38 -14.13 -8.24 0.80
C GLU A 38 -12.77 -8.89 0.58
N VAL A 39 -12.78 -10.00 -0.16
CA VAL A 39 -11.57 -10.61 -0.73
C VAL A 39 -11.61 -10.41 -2.25
N LEU A 40 -10.75 -9.53 -2.75
CA LEU A 40 -10.66 -9.18 -4.16
C LEU A 40 -9.41 -9.78 -4.79
N ALA A 41 -9.55 -10.49 -5.91
CA ALA A 41 -8.44 -11.02 -6.68
C ALA A 41 -8.17 -10.16 -7.92
N ILE A 42 -6.93 -9.69 -8.10
CA ILE A 42 -6.47 -9.01 -9.31
C ILE A 42 -5.68 -10.02 -10.14
N VAL A 43 -6.24 -10.43 -11.27
CA VAL A 43 -5.64 -11.42 -12.18
C VAL A 43 -5.19 -10.79 -13.48
N GLY A 44 -4.20 -11.38 -14.14
CA GLY A 44 -3.67 -10.90 -15.42
C GLY A 44 -2.30 -11.48 -15.70
N GLU A 45 -1.79 -11.30 -16.90
CA GLU A 45 -0.49 -11.78 -17.34
C GLU A 45 0.68 -11.15 -16.58
N SER A 46 1.87 -11.76 -16.65
CA SER A 46 3.09 -11.15 -16.12
C SER A 46 3.37 -9.82 -16.82
N GLY A 47 3.73 -8.80 -16.05
CA GLY A 47 3.97 -7.46 -16.60
C GLY A 47 2.73 -6.61 -16.87
N SER A 48 1.51 -7.10 -16.58
CA SER A 48 0.26 -6.34 -16.82
C SER A 48 0.01 -5.20 -15.81
N GLY A 49 0.94 -4.92 -14.90
CA GLY A 49 0.85 -3.79 -13.95
C GLY A 49 0.22 -4.11 -12.60
N LYS A 50 -0.22 -5.35 -12.31
CA LYS A 50 -0.84 -5.73 -11.03
C LYS A 50 -0.05 -5.26 -9.81
N SER A 51 1.22 -5.63 -9.73
CA SER A 51 2.11 -5.26 -8.62
C SER A 51 2.37 -3.76 -8.55
N VAL A 52 2.41 -3.06 -9.69
CA VAL A 52 2.54 -1.61 -9.74
C VAL A 52 1.31 -0.96 -9.12
N PHE A 53 0.12 -1.42 -9.52
CA PHE A 53 -1.14 -0.89 -9.00
C PHE A 53 -1.28 -1.11 -7.49
N THR A 54 -1.05 -2.33 -7.00
CA THR A 54 -1.14 -2.62 -5.55
C THR A 54 -0.07 -1.89 -4.73
N LYS A 55 1.17 -1.76 -5.24
CA LYS A 55 2.23 -0.97 -4.59
C LYS A 55 1.88 0.51 -4.48
N SER A 56 1.07 1.06 -5.39
CA SER A 56 0.66 2.46 -5.34
C SER A 56 -0.19 2.77 -4.11
N PHE A 57 -0.95 1.80 -3.56
CA PHE A 57 -1.74 1.96 -2.34
C PHE A 57 -0.88 2.18 -1.09
N MET A 58 0.38 1.80 -1.16
CA MET A 58 1.37 1.92 -0.08
C MET A 58 2.45 2.98 -0.36
N GLY A 59 2.38 3.69 -1.50
CA GLY A 59 3.44 4.59 -1.92
C GLY A 59 4.78 3.88 -2.14
N LEU A 60 4.76 2.62 -2.58
CA LEU A 60 5.94 1.78 -2.80
C LEU A 60 6.29 1.67 -4.30
N LEU A 61 5.95 2.70 -5.07
CA LEU A 61 6.43 2.80 -6.45
C LEU A 61 7.95 3.06 -6.45
N ASP A 62 8.62 2.55 -7.49
CA ASP A 62 10.04 2.86 -7.68
C ASP A 62 10.25 4.38 -7.85
N ALA A 63 11.45 4.87 -7.55
CA ALA A 63 11.75 6.31 -7.49
C ALA A 63 11.45 7.09 -8.79
N ASN A 64 11.43 6.40 -9.93
CA ASN A 64 11.10 6.95 -11.23
C ASN A 64 9.62 6.79 -11.61
N GLY A 65 8.80 6.21 -10.72
CA GLY A 65 7.35 6.00 -10.90
C GLY A 65 6.51 7.00 -10.12
N ALA A 66 5.39 7.42 -10.70
CA ALA A 66 4.43 8.29 -10.03
C ALA A 66 2.99 8.02 -10.50
N ILE A 67 2.04 8.29 -9.62
CA ILE A 67 0.63 8.46 -9.99
C ILE A 67 0.55 9.81 -10.68
N THR A 68 0.19 9.81 -11.98
CA THR A 68 0.14 11.02 -12.80
C THR A 68 -1.25 11.61 -12.89
N GLU A 69 -2.28 10.78 -12.79
CA GLU A 69 -3.69 11.17 -12.82
C GLU A 69 -4.52 10.25 -11.93
N GLY A 70 -5.72 10.71 -11.56
CA GLY A 70 -6.66 9.96 -10.75
C GLY A 70 -6.40 10.08 -9.26
N THR A 71 -7.23 9.40 -8.47
CA THR A 71 -7.20 9.44 -7.00
C THR A 71 -7.27 8.04 -6.41
N ILE A 72 -6.66 7.88 -5.25
CA ILE A 72 -6.79 6.70 -4.40
C ILE A 72 -7.14 7.18 -3.00
N ASP A 73 -8.36 6.85 -2.55
CA ASP A 73 -8.90 7.24 -1.26
C ASP A 73 -9.09 6.00 -0.36
N TYR A 74 -8.63 6.08 0.88
CA TYR A 74 -8.80 5.06 1.92
C TYR A 74 -9.74 5.58 3.00
N PHE A 75 -10.80 4.82 3.31
CA PHE A 75 -11.88 5.18 4.21
C PHE A 75 -11.89 4.37 5.52
N GLY A 76 -10.93 3.48 5.70
CA GLY A 76 -10.86 2.59 6.87
C GLY A 76 -10.06 3.16 8.04
N ALA A 77 -9.59 4.43 7.98
CA ALA A 77 -8.79 5.01 9.05
C ALA A 77 -9.54 5.04 10.39
N ASP A 78 -8.82 4.75 11.48
CA ASP A 78 -9.38 4.66 12.85
C ASP A 78 -10.07 5.96 13.31
N ASP A 79 -9.63 7.12 12.82
CA ASP A 79 -10.22 8.42 13.12
C ASP A 79 -11.49 8.74 12.28
N GLY A 80 -11.88 7.82 11.40
CA GLY A 80 -13.04 7.93 10.52
C GLY A 80 -12.90 8.96 9.40
N ARG A 81 -11.70 9.52 9.18
CA ARG A 81 -11.43 10.49 8.12
C ARG A 81 -10.83 9.79 6.89
N PRO A 82 -11.31 10.09 5.69
CA PRO A 82 -10.71 9.53 4.49
C PRO A 82 -9.28 10.05 4.32
N ILE A 83 -8.37 9.13 3.96
CA ILE A 83 -6.98 9.46 3.64
C ILE A 83 -6.81 9.38 2.12
N ARG A 84 -6.46 10.50 1.47
CA ARG A 84 -6.13 10.49 0.06
C ARG A 84 -4.69 10.03 -0.15
N LEU A 85 -4.52 8.74 -0.44
CA LEU A 85 -3.23 8.09 -0.61
C LEU A 85 -2.44 8.67 -1.79
N SER A 86 -3.12 9.02 -2.88
CA SER A 86 -2.49 9.62 -4.07
C SER A 86 -1.80 10.96 -3.80
N ASP A 87 -2.20 11.67 -2.74
CA ASP A 87 -1.65 12.99 -2.39
C ASP A 87 -0.50 12.92 -1.38
N LEU A 88 -0.25 11.75 -0.77
CA LEU A 88 0.82 11.60 0.20
C LEU A 88 2.18 11.69 -0.49
N LYS A 89 2.99 12.72 -0.14
CA LYS A 89 4.31 12.98 -0.72
C LYS A 89 5.46 12.73 0.24
N LYS A 90 5.18 12.80 1.55
CA LYS A 90 6.22 12.73 2.58
C LYS A 90 6.23 11.37 3.24
N GLU A 91 7.42 10.82 3.48
CA GLU A 91 7.57 9.53 4.15
C GLU A 91 6.87 9.49 5.51
N LYS A 92 6.92 10.58 6.29
CA LYS A 92 6.23 10.69 7.58
C LYS A 92 4.71 10.50 7.51
N ASP A 93 4.10 10.82 6.38
CA ASP A 93 2.66 10.67 6.20
C ASP A 93 2.33 9.21 5.86
N TRP A 94 3.20 8.56 5.08
CA TRP A 94 3.12 7.12 4.80
C TRP A 94 3.34 6.25 6.02
N LEU A 95 4.16 6.66 7.00
CA LEU A 95 4.37 5.93 8.25
C LEU A 95 3.09 5.78 9.09
N LYS A 96 2.10 6.64 8.89
CA LYS A 96 0.78 6.52 9.54
C LYS A 96 -0.11 5.48 8.88
N VAL A 97 0.13 5.18 7.63
CA VAL A 97 -0.66 4.25 6.82
C VAL A 97 -0.04 2.86 6.81
N ARG A 98 1.27 2.79 6.55
CA ARG A 98 1.98 1.52 6.39
C ARG A 98 2.08 0.76 7.70
N GLY A 99 1.64 -0.50 7.68
CA GLY A 99 1.70 -1.40 8.81
C GLY A 99 0.66 -1.15 9.90
N HIS A 100 0.00 0.00 9.89
CA HIS A 100 -1.11 0.33 10.79
C HIS A 100 -2.45 0.18 10.09
N GLU A 101 -2.68 0.96 9.05
CA GLU A 101 -3.94 0.96 8.28
C GLU A 101 -3.93 -0.08 7.15
N ILE A 102 -2.83 -0.13 6.40
CA ILE A 102 -2.65 -1.02 5.25
C ILE A 102 -1.34 -1.78 5.41
N ALA A 103 -1.37 -3.09 5.23
CA ALA A 103 -0.20 -3.96 5.22
C ALA A 103 -0.05 -4.68 3.87
N MET A 104 1.17 -5.05 3.53
CA MET A 104 1.48 -5.77 2.29
C MET A 104 2.36 -7.00 2.60
N ILE A 105 2.00 -8.14 2.02
CA ILE A 105 2.87 -9.31 1.98
C ILE A 105 3.58 -9.31 0.63
N MET A 106 4.92 -9.25 0.67
CA MET A 106 5.74 -9.24 -0.54
C MET A 106 5.81 -10.64 -1.17
N GLN A 107 6.09 -10.69 -2.46
CA GLN A 107 6.14 -11.93 -3.25
C GLN A 107 7.24 -12.90 -2.79
N ASP A 108 8.34 -12.40 -2.24
CA ASP A 108 9.43 -13.20 -1.65
C ASP A 108 9.66 -12.80 -0.18
N PRO A 109 8.89 -13.37 0.77
CA PRO A 109 9.00 -13.03 2.18
C PRO A 109 10.31 -13.49 2.80
N MET A 110 11.01 -14.48 2.21
CA MET A 110 12.25 -15.04 2.78
C MET A 110 13.41 -14.04 2.74
N THR A 111 13.43 -13.16 1.73
CA THR A 111 14.46 -12.10 1.62
C THR A 111 14.20 -10.91 2.54
N SER A 112 13.02 -10.81 3.14
CA SER A 112 12.69 -9.72 4.07
C SER A 112 13.19 -9.95 5.49
N LEU A 113 13.59 -11.18 5.84
CA LEU A 113 14.11 -11.49 7.17
C LEU A 113 15.59 -11.09 7.29
N ASN A 114 15.92 -10.41 8.38
CA ASN A 114 17.30 -10.09 8.71
C ASN A 114 17.99 -11.33 9.32
N PRO A 115 19.00 -11.93 8.68
CA PRO A 115 19.67 -13.14 9.17
C PRO A 115 20.47 -12.93 10.46
N LEU A 116 20.73 -11.68 10.85
CA LEU A 116 21.48 -11.34 12.07
C LEU A 116 20.58 -11.14 13.29
N LYS A 117 19.25 -11.22 13.13
CA LYS A 117 18.27 -11.09 14.20
C LYS A 117 17.45 -12.38 14.33
N THR A 118 17.06 -12.73 15.54
CA THR A 118 16.10 -13.83 15.74
C THR A 118 14.73 -13.46 15.18
N ILE A 119 13.93 -14.45 14.80
CA ILE A 119 12.55 -14.25 14.32
C ILE A 119 11.71 -13.55 15.41
N GLY A 120 11.90 -13.95 16.68
CA GLY A 120 11.19 -13.32 17.79
C GLY A 120 11.49 -11.83 17.97
N GLU A 121 12.74 -11.42 17.74
CA GLU A 121 13.11 -9.98 17.79
C GLU A 121 12.46 -9.20 16.65
N GLN A 122 12.40 -9.76 15.44
CA GLN A 122 11.81 -9.11 14.29
C GLN A 122 10.28 -8.96 14.42
N ILE A 123 9.60 -9.97 14.98
CA ILE A 123 8.17 -9.88 15.28
C ILE A 123 7.92 -8.87 16.40
N ALA A 124 8.73 -8.90 17.47
CA ALA A 124 8.59 -7.99 18.61
C ALA A 124 8.81 -6.52 18.19
N GLU A 125 9.68 -6.26 17.20
CA GLU A 125 9.91 -4.91 16.67
C GLU A 125 8.63 -4.33 16.06
N ALA A 126 7.89 -5.10 15.27
CA ALA A 126 6.62 -4.66 14.69
C ALA A 126 5.57 -4.36 15.78
N VAL A 127 5.47 -5.22 16.81
CA VAL A 127 4.56 -5.00 17.95
C VAL A 127 4.94 -3.74 18.73
N GLN A 128 6.23 -3.50 18.96
CA GLN A 128 6.71 -2.31 19.67
C GLN A 128 6.40 -1.02 18.90
N LEU A 129 6.58 -1.04 17.59
CA LEU A 129 6.33 0.13 16.73
C LEU A 129 4.85 0.49 16.63
N HIS A 130 3.98 -0.50 16.44
CA HIS A 130 2.57 -0.25 16.15
C HIS A 130 1.65 -0.27 17.37
N GLN A 131 2.01 -1.03 18.42
CA GLN A 131 1.21 -1.13 19.64
C GLN A 131 1.82 -0.37 20.84
N HIS A 132 2.98 0.28 20.65
CA HIS A 132 3.72 1.01 21.68
C HIS A 132 4.05 0.18 22.94
N LEU A 133 4.05 -1.16 22.82
CA LEU A 133 4.40 -2.08 23.89
C LEU A 133 5.93 -2.19 24.02
N LYS A 134 6.44 -2.33 25.25
CA LYS A 134 7.87 -2.43 25.52
C LYS A 134 8.21 -3.68 26.34
N GLY A 135 9.42 -4.19 26.18
CA GLY A 135 9.97 -5.26 26.98
C GLY A 135 9.18 -6.59 26.87
N ARG A 136 8.82 -7.18 28.03
CA ARG A 136 8.10 -8.46 28.11
C ARG A 136 6.71 -8.43 27.48
N ALA A 137 6.04 -7.28 27.44
CA ALA A 137 4.70 -7.15 26.85
C ALA A 137 4.71 -7.22 25.31
N ALA A 138 5.89 -7.06 24.68
CA ALA A 138 6.05 -7.15 23.22
C ALA A 138 6.60 -8.52 22.76
N ARG A 139 6.84 -9.45 23.68
CA ARG A 139 7.31 -10.82 23.46
C ARG A 139 6.23 -11.83 23.81
#